data_c4cb3c303a481fa05a0978fc7bd76d96
#
_entry.id   c4cb3c303a481fa05a0978fc7bd76d96
#
_cell.length_a   1.000
_cell.length_b   1.000
_cell.length_c   1.000
_cell.angle_alpha   90.00
_cell.angle_beta   90.00
_cell.angle_gamma   90.00
#
_symmetry.space_group_name_H-M   'P 1'
#
loop_
_entity.id
_entity.type
_entity.pdbx_description
1 polymer ?
#
loop_
_entity_poly.entity_id
_entity_poly.type
_entity_poly.pdbx_seq_one_letter_code
_entity_poly.pdbx_strand_id
1 'polypeptide(L)'
;MSDEYEIRQLVEKYADAVCRRDKDDWASTWSDDSLWNLGSVPPVNGKEAIVDLWVNAMSGFPYVAQLIQNGIANVNGEEASGRWYIVEHIQTSEKDDEGNIKGFFNIGVYQDKYIKENGSWLFKERHYSVLYNDKGTGNMTGTANPYPDLI
;
A
#
# COMPACT_ATOMS: atom_id res chain seq x y z
N MET A 1 -9.75 -10.75 -20.57
CA MET A 1 -9.77 -9.68 -19.56
C MET A 1 -8.83 -8.60 -20.09
N SER A 2 -9.13 -7.30 -19.93
CA SER A 2 -8.22 -6.27 -20.42
C SER A 2 -7.03 -6.11 -19.46
N ASP A 3 -5.90 -5.67 -20.01
CA ASP A 3 -4.69 -5.41 -19.22
C ASP A 3 -4.93 -4.32 -18.16
N GLU A 4 -5.72 -3.30 -18.46
CA GLU A 4 -6.09 -2.26 -17.50
C GLU A 4 -6.87 -2.83 -16.30
N TYR A 5 -7.73 -3.81 -16.55
CA TYR A 5 -8.46 -4.50 -15.48
C TYR A 5 -7.51 -5.37 -14.65
N GLU A 6 -6.59 -6.09 -15.28
CA GLU A 6 -5.59 -6.90 -14.57
C GLU A 6 -4.67 -6.04 -13.69
N ILE A 7 -4.27 -4.85 -14.18
CA ILE A 7 -3.51 -3.87 -13.39
C ILE A 7 -4.34 -3.38 -12.20
N ARG A 8 -5.63 -3.12 -12.39
CA ARG A 8 -6.51 -2.76 -11.28
C ARG A 8 -6.58 -3.88 -10.24
N GLN A 9 -6.70 -5.14 -10.66
CA GLN A 9 -6.67 -6.29 -9.76
C GLN A 9 -5.34 -6.41 -9.00
N LEU A 10 -4.21 -6.10 -9.63
CA LEU A 10 -2.91 -6.04 -8.97
C LEU A 10 -2.89 -4.98 -7.86
N VAL A 11 -3.39 -3.78 -8.14
CA VAL A 11 -3.46 -2.68 -7.17
C VAL A 11 -4.39 -3.02 -6.00
N GLU A 12 -5.53 -3.63 -6.29
CA GLU A 12 -6.48 -4.10 -5.28
C GLU A 12 -5.90 -5.23 -4.42
N LYS A 13 -5.20 -6.19 -5.03
CA LYS A 13 -4.49 -7.26 -4.32
C LYS A 13 -3.45 -6.71 -3.34
N TYR A 14 -2.68 -5.73 -3.77
CA TYR A 14 -1.69 -5.04 -2.92
C TYR A 14 -2.37 -4.44 -1.68
N ALA A 15 -3.44 -3.69 -1.86
CA ALA A 15 -4.16 -3.04 -0.75
C ALA A 15 -4.84 -4.05 0.18
N ASP A 16 -5.44 -5.09 -0.38
CA ASP A 16 -6.03 -6.19 0.39
C ASP A 16 -4.99 -6.91 1.26
N ALA A 17 -3.81 -7.19 0.69
CA ALA A 17 -2.71 -7.80 1.44
C ALA A 17 -2.19 -6.89 2.57
N VAL A 18 -2.19 -5.55 2.39
CA VAL A 18 -1.90 -4.61 3.48
C VAL A 18 -2.92 -4.75 4.60
N CYS A 19 -4.21 -4.73 4.28
CA CYS A 19 -5.28 -4.85 5.28
C CYS A 19 -5.23 -6.19 6.04
N ARG A 20 -4.94 -7.29 5.35
CA ARG A 20 -4.79 -8.63 5.94
C ARG A 20 -3.43 -8.86 6.59
N ARG A 21 -2.47 -7.97 6.36
CA ARG A 21 -1.07 -8.11 6.83
C ARG A 21 -0.39 -9.35 6.25
N ASP A 22 -0.74 -9.72 5.02
CA ASP A 22 -0.21 -10.88 4.32
C ASP A 22 1.05 -10.51 3.55
N LYS A 23 2.19 -10.83 4.15
CA LYS A 23 3.51 -10.53 3.58
C LYS A 23 3.73 -11.20 2.24
N ASP A 24 3.36 -12.47 2.11
CA ASP A 24 3.68 -13.25 0.90
C ASP A 24 2.82 -12.79 -0.28
N ASP A 25 1.55 -12.53 -0.02
CA ASP A 25 0.63 -11.99 -1.02
C ASP A 25 1.04 -10.58 -1.46
N TRP A 26 1.41 -9.72 -0.50
CA TRP A 26 1.92 -8.39 -0.79
C TRP A 26 3.22 -8.43 -1.60
N ALA A 27 4.18 -9.28 -1.20
CA ALA A 27 5.46 -9.45 -1.91
C ALA A 27 5.27 -9.95 -3.35
N SER A 28 4.25 -10.78 -3.59
CA SER A 28 3.96 -11.33 -4.92
C SER A 28 3.53 -10.28 -5.95
N THR A 29 3.18 -9.07 -5.51
CA THR A 29 2.79 -7.97 -6.40
C THR A 29 3.97 -7.24 -7.04
N TRP A 30 5.19 -7.46 -6.55
CA TRP A 30 6.40 -6.75 -6.97
C TRP A 30 7.26 -7.56 -7.95
N SER A 31 7.85 -6.88 -8.93
CA SER A 31 8.94 -7.47 -9.74
C SER A 31 10.24 -7.52 -8.92
N ASP A 32 11.18 -8.38 -9.31
CA ASP A 32 12.41 -8.62 -8.53
C ASP A 32 13.31 -7.38 -8.45
N ASP A 33 13.38 -6.58 -9.52
CA ASP A 33 14.21 -5.37 -9.62
C ASP A 33 13.39 -4.08 -9.49
N SER A 34 12.34 -4.10 -8.68
CA SER A 34 11.42 -2.99 -8.49
C SER A 34 11.98 -1.86 -7.62
N LEU A 35 11.31 -0.71 -7.68
CA LEU A 35 11.62 0.46 -6.87
C LEU A 35 10.38 0.92 -6.09
N TRP A 36 10.54 1.16 -4.79
CA TRP A 36 9.52 1.75 -3.93
C TRP A 36 9.99 3.08 -3.36
N ASN A 37 9.27 4.14 -3.68
CA ASN A 37 9.54 5.49 -3.20
C ASN A 37 8.36 5.98 -2.35
N LEU A 38 8.55 6.06 -1.05
CA LEU A 38 7.57 6.56 -0.09
C LEU A 38 7.63 8.07 0.14
N GLY A 39 8.65 8.75 -0.39
CA GLY A 39 8.86 10.17 -0.19
C GLY A 39 9.36 10.55 1.21
N SER A 40 9.04 9.77 2.24
CA SER A 40 9.44 10.02 3.63
C SER A 40 10.79 9.37 4.01
N VAL A 41 11.24 8.42 3.21
CA VAL A 41 12.55 7.74 3.35
C VAL A 41 13.21 7.67 1.97
N PRO A 42 14.53 7.43 1.88
CA PRO A 42 15.17 7.23 0.58
C PRO A 42 14.51 6.09 -0.20
N PRO A 43 14.42 6.18 -1.54
CA PRO A 43 13.87 5.12 -2.38
C PRO A 43 14.58 3.78 -2.15
N VAL A 44 13.80 2.71 -2.14
CA VAL A 44 14.31 1.35 -1.92
C VAL A 44 14.24 0.56 -3.22
N ASN A 45 15.34 -0.08 -3.57
CA ASN A 45 15.49 -0.88 -4.78
C ASN A 45 15.57 -2.37 -4.45
N GLY A 46 14.86 -3.16 -5.24
CA GLY A 46 14.82 -4.60 -5.15
C GLY A 46 13.74 -5.12 -4.22
N LYS A 47 13.07 -6.17 -4.66
CA LYS A 47 11.93 -6.78 -3.97
C LYS A 47 12.26 -7.19 -2.53
N GLU A 48 13.41 -7.80 -2.29
CA GLU A 48 13.82 -8.24 -0.95
C GLU A 48 13.88 -7.06 0.04
N ALA A 49 14.59 -5.99 -0.34
CA ALA A 49 14.72 -4.79 0.50
C ALA A 49 13.36 -4.07 0.68
N ILE A 50 12.50 -4.07 -0.34
CA ILE A 50 11.16 -3.51 -0.28
C ILE A 50 10.30 -4.28 0.73
N VAL A 51 10.34 -5.60 0.68
CA VAL A 51 9.60 -6.47 1.62
C VAL A 51 10.07 -6.28 3.05
N ASP A 52 11.39 -6.20 3.26
CA ASP A 52 11.97 -5.96 4.60
C ASP A 52 11.52 -4.61 5.18
N LEU A 53 11.54 -3.55 4.37
CA LEU A 53 11.03 -2.24 4.78
C LEU A 53 9.54 -2.30 5.17
N TRP A 54 8.73 -2.96 4.34
CA TRP A 54 7.29 -3.11 4.61
C TRP A 54 7.02 -3.88 5.91
N VAL A 55 7.71 -5.00 6.13
CA VAL A 55 7.57 -5.80 7.36
C VAL A 55 7.92 -4.96 8.60
N ASN A 56 9.01 -4.19 8.54
CA ASN A 56 9.40 -3.29 9.62
C ASN A 56 8.33 -2.21 9.89
N ALA A 57 7.83 -1.57 8.85
CA ALA A 57 6.79 -0.54 8.98
C ALA A 57 5.51 -1.12 9.59
N MET A 58 5.04 -2.26 9.09
CA MET A 58 3.82 -2.91 9.56
C MET A 58 3.92 -3.37 11.01
N SER A 59 5.11 -3.72 11.50
CA SER A 59 5.31 -4.10 12.91
C SER A 59 5.01 -2.96 13.89
N GLY A 60 5.12 -1.71 13.45
CA GLY A 60 4.81 -0.52 14.25
C GLY A 60 3.34 -0.10 14.24
N PHE A 61 2.50 -0.77 13.44
CA PHE A 61 1.09 -0.41 13.26
C PHE A 61 0.16 -1.55 13.71
N PRO A 62 -0.46 -1.46 14.91
CA PRO A 62 -1.47 -2.42 15.34
C PRO A 62 -2.65 -2.55 14.38
N TYR A 63 -2.97 -1.47 13.66
CA TYR A 63 -4.04 -1.44 12.66
C TYR A 63 -3.64 -0.61 11.45
N VAL A 64 -3.90 -1.14 10.27
CA VAL A 64 -3.80 -0.44 8.99
C VAL A 64 -4.97 -0.86 8.12
N ALA A 65 -5.67 0.12 7.57
CA ALA A 65 -6.59 -0.09 6.45
C ALA A 65 -6.12 0.77 5.28
N GLN A 66 -5.86 0.15 4.15
CA GLN A 66 -5.55 0.84 2.90
C GLN A 66 -6.68 0.58 1.90
N LEU A 67 -7.37 1.64 1.48
CA LEU A 67 -8.53 1.56 0.61
C LEU A 67 -8.20 2.24 -0.71
N ILE A 68 -8.38 1.49 -1.80
CA ILE A 68 -8.21 2.03 -3.15
C ILE A 68 -9.48 2.78 -3.55
N GLN A 69 -9.30 3.99 -4.04
CA GLN A 69 -10.36 4.82 -4.57
C GLN A 69 -10.36 4.78 -6.09
N ASN A 70 -10.38 5.92 -6.75
CA ASN A 70 -10.30 6.02 -8.20
C ASN A 70 -8.86 5.94 -8.71
N GLY A 71 -8.71 5.53 -9.94
CA GLY A 71 -7.42 5.48 -10.61
C GLY A 71 -7.56 5.19 -12.09
N ILE A 72 -6.45 5.31 -12.78
CA ILE A 72 -6.32 5.04 -14.21
C ILE A 72 -5.03 4.26 -14.48
N ALA A 73 -5.05 3.43 -15.52
CA ALA A 73 -3.88 2.79 -16.07
C ALA A 73 -3.81 3.02 -17.59
N ASN A 74 -2.60 3.17 -18.10
CA ASN A 74 -2.31 3.32 -19.53
C ASN A 74 -1.32 2.22 -19.93
N VAL A 75 -1.76 1.34 -20.81
CA VAL A 75 -1.00 0.16 -21.25
C VAL A 75 -0.30 0.44 -22.57
N ASN A 76 0.95 0.02 -22.69
CA ASN A 76 1.75 0.06 -23.91
C ASN A 76 2.56 -1.24 -24.03
N GLY A 77 1.97 -2.26 -24.66
CA GLY A 77 2.57 -3.58 -24.78
C GLY A 77 2.69 -4.28 -23.42
N GLU A 78 3.91 -4.66 -23.06
CA GLU A 78 4.22 -5.31 -21.77
C GLU A 78 4.62 -4.31 -20.65
N GLU A 79 4.51 -3.03 -20.91
CA GLU A 79 4.72 -1.95 -19.95
C GLU A 79 3.44 -1.15 -19.76
N ALA A 80 3.27 -0.59 -18.57
CA ALA A 80 2.16 0.29 -18.28
C ALA A 80 2.54 1.33 -17.23
N SER A 81 1.74 2.39 -17.17
CA SER A 81 1.78 3.37 -16.09
C SER A 81 0.40 3.54 -15.48
N GLY A 82 0.33 3.98 -14.24
CA GLY A 82 -0.94 4.22 -13.59
C GLY A 82 -0.85 5.25 -12.46
N ARG A 83 -2.02 5.67 -12.02
CA ARG A 83 -2.17 6.56 -10.87
C ARG A 83 -3.42 6.16 -10.09
N TRP A 84 -3.26 5.97 -8.77
CA TRP A 84 -4.33 5.50 -7.89
C TRP A 84 -4.37 6.34 -6.64
N TYR A 85 -5.55 6.85 -6.33
CA TYR A 85 -5.79 7.54 -5.06
C TYR A 85 -6.18 6.53 -4.01
N ILE A 86 -5.64 6.72 -2.81
CA ILE A 86 -5.89 5.83 -1.68
C ILE A 86 -6.29 6.62 -0.44
N VAL A 87 -6.99 5.93 0.44
CA VAL A 87 -7.26 6.36 1.81
C VAL A 87 -6.64 5.35 2.76
N GLU A 88 -5.90 5.86 3.74
CA GLU A 88 -5.30 5.03 4.78
C GLU A 88 -5.76 5.47 6.17
N HIS A 89 -6.18 4.49 6.98
CA HIS A 89 -6.42 4.64 8.41
C HIS A 89 -5.39 3.81 9.14
N ILE A 90 -4.59 4.45 9.99
CA ILE A 90 -3.47 3.80 10.67
C ILE A 90 -3.52 4.11 12.16
N GLN A 91 -3.45 3.05 12.99
CA GLN A 91 -3.18 3.18 14.42
C GLN A 91 -1.71 2.87 14.70
N THR A 92 -1.11 3.66 15.60
CA THR A 92 0.20 3.38 16.13
C THR A 92 0.09 2.68 17.50
N SER A 93 1.20 2.22 18.04
CA SER A 93 1.26 1.69 19.41
C SER A 93 1.33 2.77 20.49
N GLU A 94 1.41 4.03 20.09
CA GLU A 94 1.51 5.16 21.02
C GLU A 94 0.13 5.57 21.55
N LYS A 95 0.13 6.15 22.75
CA LYS A 95 -1.04 6.78 23.37
C LYS A 95 -0.75 8.24 23.70
N ASP A 96 -1.81 9.04 23.70
CA ASP A 96 -1.75 10.41 24.19
C ASP A 96 -1.79 10.45 25.75
N ASP A 97 -1.71 11.66 26.30
CA ASP A 97 -1.71 11.87 27.76
C ASP A 97 -3.04 11.45 28.43
N GLU A 98 -4.13 11.36 27.66
CA GLU A 98 -5.44 10.90 28.09
C GLU A 98 -5.64 9.39 27.95
N GLY A 99 -4.63 8.70 27.37
CA GLY A 99 -4.65 7.25 27.14
C GLY A 99 -5.31 6.80 25.84
N ASN A 100 -5.68 7.72 24.94
CA ASN A 100 -6.23 7.41 23.64
C ASN A 100 -5.13 6.93 22.69
N ILE A 101 -5.46 5.94 21.87
CA ILE A 101 -4.55 5.44 20.84
C ILE A 101 -4.31 6.53 19.79
N LYS A 102 -3.03 6.83 19.52
CA LYS A 102 -2.64 7.71 18.44
C LYS A 102 -2.74 7.02 17.10
N GLY A 103 -3.13 7.77 16.10
CA GLY A 103 -3.17 7.29 14.74
C GLY A 103 -3.15 8.44 13.76
N PHE A 104 -3.23 8.12 12.49
CA PHE A 104 -3.34 9.10 11.44
C PHE A 104 -4.21 8.61 10.29
N PHE A 105 -4.75 9.57 9.58
CA PHE A 105 -5.53 9.39 8.38
C PHE A 105 -4.81 10.07 7.23
N ASN A 106 -4.60 9.34 6.15
CA ASN A 106 -4.00 9.87 4.93
C ASN A 106 -4.95 9.75 3.76
N ILE A 107 -4.96 10.76 2.92
CA ILE A 107 -5.31 10.62 1.51
C ILE A 107 -4.00 10.72 0.73
N GLY A 108 -3.70 9.72 -0.07
CA GLY A 108 -2.48 9.65 -0.85
C GLY A 108 -2.72 9.33 -2.31
N VAL A 109 -1.68 9.46 -3.09
CA VAL A 109 -1.65 9.03 -4.49
C VAL A 109 -0.42 8.18 -4.74
N TYR A 110 -0.61 7.05 -5.38
CA TYR A 110 0.45 6.28 -6.02
C TYR A 110 0.56 6.65 -7.48
N GLN A 111 1.78 6.86 -7.94
CA GLN A 111 2.13 6.89 -9.35
C GLN A 111 3.02 5.69 -9.63
N ASP A 112 2.55 4.84 -10.54
CA ASP A 112 3.10 3.51 -10.74
C ASP A 112 3.62 3.31 -12.16
N LYS A 113 4.64 2.47 -12.28
CA LYS A 113 5.02 1.77 -13.51
C LYS A 113 4.88 0.27 -13.29
N TYR A 114 4.41 -0.41 -14.31
CA TYR A 114 4.17 -1.85 -14.30
C TYR A 114 4.93 -2.52 -15.41
N ILE A 115 5.23 -3.79 -15.20
CA ILE A 115 5.82 -4.69 -16.18
C ILE A 115 5.01 -5.99 -16.24
N LYS A 116 4.82 -6.53 -17.43
CA LYS A 116 4.18 -7.84 -17.62
C LYS A 116 5.26 -8.91 -17.74
N GLU A 117 5.33 -9.80 -16.76
CA GLU A 117 6.28 -10.90 -16.70
C GLU A 117 5.54 -12.23 -16.63
N ASN A 118 5.86 -13.16 -17.51
CA ASN A 118 5.23 -14.49 -17.57
C ASN A 118 3.68 -14.40 -17.63
N GLY A 119 3.15 -13.40 -18.33
CA GLY A 119 1.71 -13.20 -18.50
C GLY A 119 1.01 -12.51 -17.33
N SER A 120 1.73 -12.05 -16.31
CA SER A 120 1.18 -11.36 -15.13
C SER A 120 1.77 -9.97 -14.96
N TRP A 121 0.93 -9.01 -14.62
CA TRP A 121 1.37 -7.66 -14.29
C TRP A 121 1.97 -7.60 -12.88
N LEU A 122 3.07 -6.84 -12.73
CA LEU A 122 3.77 -6.60 -11.48
C LEU A 122 4.13 -5.11 -11.35
N PHE A 123 4.26 -4.63 -10.11
CA PHE A 123 4.83 -3.31 -9.88
C PHE A 123 6.31 -3.29 -10.23
N LYS A 124 6.70 -2.39 -11.12
CA LYS A 124 8.09 -2.08 -11.46
C LYS A 124 8.60 -0.90 -10.63
N GLU A 125 7.80 0.15 -10.54
CA GLU A 125 8.04 1.30 -9.67
C GLU A 125 6.73 1.71 -9.02
N ARG A 126 6.80 2.09 -7.77
CA ARG A 126 5.66 2.66 -7.05
C ARG A 126 6.11 3.89 -6.27
N HIS A 127 5.54 5.06 -6.58
CA HIS A 127 5.84 6.33 -5.94
C HIS A 127 4.62 6.83 -5.18
N TYR A 128 4.79 6.99 -3.86
CA TYR A 128 3.72 7.46 -2.98
C TYR A 128 3.89 8.93 -2.63
N SER A 129 2.80 9.66 -2.68
CA SER A 129 2.73 11.04 -2.19
C SER A 129 1.52 11.23 -1.30
N VAL A 130 1.72 11.81 -0.13
CA VAL A 130 0.64 12.19 0.78
C VAL A 130 0.02 13.48 0.28
N LEU A 131 -1.28 13.46 0.00
CA LEU A 131 -2.05 14.63 -0.41
C LEU A 131 -2.71 15.34 0.78
N TYR A 132 -3.13 14.58 1.78
CA TYR A 132 -3.71 15.07 3.02
C TYR A 132 -3.29 14.16 4.17
N ASN A 133 -2.93 14.75 5.29
CA ASN A 133 -2.59 14.00 6.49
C ASN A 133 -3.26 14.65 7.70
N ASP A 134 -4.02 13.84 8.44
CA ASP A 134 -4.56 14.23 9.73
C ASP A 134 -3.87 13.41 10.83
N LYS A 135 -3.03 14.07 11.60
CA LYS A 135 -2.27 13.45 12.69
C LYS A 135 -3.02 13.59 14.02
N GLY A 136 -3.70 12.51 14.39
CA GLY A 136 -3.95 12.26 15.79
C GLY A 136 -4.88 13.21 16.53
N THR A 137 -5.84 13.80 15.85
CA THR A 137 -6.90 14.59 16.49
C THR A 137 -8.00 13.74 17.13
N GLY A 138 -7.70 12.48 17.43
CA GLY A 138 -8.66 11.51 17.97
C GLY A 138 -9.42 10.72 16.90
N ASN A 139 -9.12 10.91 15.64
CA ASN A 139 -9.80 10.21 14.55
C ASN A 139 -9.57 8.70 14.53
N MET A 140 -8.53 8.22 15.23
CA MET A 140 -8.18 6.81 15.31
C MET A 140 -8.20 6.28 16.75
N THR A 141 -9.14 6.77 17.56
CA THR A 141 -9.32 6.32 18.96
C THR A 141 -10.23 5.11 19.11
N GLY A 142 -10.83 4.65 18.01
CA GLY A 142 -11.68 3.46 18.00
C GLY A 142 -10.92 2.16 18.23
N THR A 143 -11.67 1.07 18.39
CA THR A 143 -11.11 -0.27 18.58
C THR A 143 -10.86 -0.94 17.24
N ALA A 144 -9.63 -1.37 17.00
CA ALA A 144 -9.31 -2.25 15.88
C ALA A 144 -9.72 -3.69 16.21
N ASN A 145 -10.38 -4.35 15.27
CA ASN A 145 -10.69 -5.77 15.36
C ASN A 145 -9.73 -6.57 14.46
N PRO A 146 -9.41 -7.82 14.83
CA PRO A 146 -8.61 -8.66 13.95
C PRO A 146 -9.33 -8.90 12.61
N TYR A 147 -8.54 -9.09 11.56
CA TYR A 147 -9.10 -9.47 10.27
C TYR A 147 -9.77 -10.84 10.39
N PRO A 148 -10.99 -11.04 9.86
CA PRO A 148 -11.67 -12.32 9.92
C PRO A 148 -10.96 -13.36 9.06
N ASP A 149 -11.16 -14.65 9.41
CA ASP A 149 -10.70 -15.75 8.57
C ASP A 149 -11.32 -15.66 7.17
N LEU A 150 -10.51 -15.93 6.16
CA LEU A 150 -10.99 -15.98 4.78
C LEU A 150 -11.87 -17.21 4.57
N ILE A 151 -12.98 -17.02 3.90
CA ILE A 151 -13.94 -18.09 3.53
C ILE A 151 -13.75 -18.54 2.08
#